data_a976a782c4c4e2511e36ca94c9c9ca88
#
_entry.id   a976a782c4c4e2511e36ca94c9c9ca88
#
_cell.length_a   1.000
_cell.length_b   1.000
_cell.length_c   1.000
_cell.angle_alpha   90.00
_cell.angle_beta   90.00
_cell.angle_gamma   90.00
#
_symmetry.space_group_name_H-M   'P 1'
#
loop_
_entity.id
_entity.type
_entity.pdbx_description
1 polymer ?
#
loop_
_entity_poly.entity_id
_entity_poly.type
_entity_poly.pdbx_seq_one_letter_code
_entity_poly.pdbx_strand_id
1 'polypeptide(L)'
;MDLRRLRAGEWIAAAAGAVLIVSLFGPWYEVQRVLPSLRAPAPTMTLDVTAFEAFSVMDVLLVLSGAIGMALVAVTAVQRTAAVGVASDTLAVLVTGPIAVAALIRVLNVPDTLDSGGLVTGVDRTPFAWLGLLAALGVTAGALVAMRDERISSPGAPIDPTGLPIDAQPEIETLPAGPRRTSS
;
A
#
# COMPACT_ATOMS: atom_id res chain seq x y z
N MET A 1 6.60 20.75 -8.31
CA MET A 1 6.34 19.31 -8.30
C MET A 1 6.83 18.72 -9.61
N ASP A 2 7.76 17.80 -9.55
CA ASP A 2 8.33 17.18 -10.75
C ASP A 2 7.80 15.74 -10.88
N LEU A 3 6.74 15.59 -11.66
CA LEU A 3 6.09 14.29 -11.90
C LEU A 3 6.97 13.30 -12.69
N ARG A 4 8.08 13.79 -13.30
CA ARG A 4 9.04 12.94 -14.02
C ARG A 4 9.88 12.07 -13.10
N ARG A 5 9.88 12.37 -11.79
CA ARG A 5 10.58 11.60 -10.77
C ARG A 5 9.76 10.41 -10.26
N LEU A 6 8.46 10.42 -10.53
CA LEU A 6 7.55 9.35 -10.10
C LEU A 6 7.82 8.08 -10.90
N ARG A 7 8.02 6.99 -10.19
CA ARG A 7 8.25 5.65 -10.73
C ARG A 7 6.95 4.84 -10.73
N ALA A 8 6.97 3.72 -11.41
CA ALA A 8 5.80 2.86 -11.55
C ALA A 8 5.22 2.42 -10.19
N GLY A 9 6.10 2.12 -9.21
CA GLY A 9 5.69 1.68 -7.88
C GLY A 9 4.82 2.69 -7.14
N GLU A 10 5.19 3.97 -7.17
CA GLU A 10 4.45 5.06 -6.53
C GLU A 10 3.09 5.29 -7.19
N TRP A 11 3.02 5.21 -8.53
CA TRP A 11 1.76 5.30 -9.25
C TRP A 11 0.82 4.13 -8.92
N ILE A 12 1.38 2.91 -8.83
CA ILE A 12 0.62 1.72 -8.43
C ILE A 12 0.07 1.90 -7.01
N ALA A 13 0.93 2.33 -6.07
CA ALA A 13 0.51 2.54 -4.68
C ALA A 13 -0.58 3.61 -4.56
N ALA A 14 -0.43 4.74 -5.27
CA ALA A 14 -1.42 5.82 -5.23
C ALA A 14 -2.75 5.43 -5.88
N ALA A 15 -2.73 4.81 -7.05
CA ALA A 15 -3.94 4.34 -7.72
C ALA A 15 -4.67 3.29 -6.89
N ALA A 16 -3.92 2.32 -6.34
CA ALA A 16 -4.48 1.32 -5.44
C ALA A 16 -5.03 1.96 -4.15
N GLY A 17 -4.34 2.95 -3.59
CA GLY A 17 -4.82 3.70 -2.42
C GLY A 17 -6.14 4.42 -2.67
N ALA A 18 -6.28 5.07 -3.82
CA ALA A 18 -7.53 5.71 -4.22
C ALA A 18 -8.66 4.69 -4.41
N VAL A 19 -8.40 3.58 -5.10
CA VAL A 19 -9.37 2.48 -5.28
C VAL A 19 -9.78 1.89 -3.94
N LEU A 20 -8.82 1.69 -3.02
CA LEU A 20 -9.09 1.19 -1.67
C LEU A 20 -10.09 2.10 -0.94
N ILE A 21 -9.82 3.40 -0.90
CA ILE A 21 -10.71 4.36 -0.21
C ILE A 21 -12.11 4.36 -0.85
N VAL A 22 -12.20 4.36 -2.17
CA VAL A 22 -13.51 4.32 -2.86
C VAL A 22 -14.26 3.02 -2.55
N SER A 23 -13.54 1.88 -2.49
CA SER A 23 -14.16 0.59 -2.20
C SER A 23 -14.80 0.50 -0.81
N LEU A 24 -14.34 1.28 0.17
CA LEU A 24 -14.89 1.28 1.53
C LEU A 24 -16.33 1.81 1.60
N PHE A 25 -16.72 2.65 0.65
CA PHE A 25 -18.09 3.18 0.56
C PHE A 25 -19.05 2.23 -0.14
N GLY A 26 -18.56 1.21 -0.83
CA GLY A 26 -19.37 0.16 -1.43
C GLY A 26 -19.80 -0.90 -0.41
N PRO A 27 -20.79 -1.74 -0.76
CA PRO A 27 -21.17 -2.87 0.07
C PRO A 27 -20.06 -3.92 0.07
N TRP A 28 -19.53 -4.26 1.24
CA TRP A 28 -18.54 -5.33 1.39
C TRP A 28 -19.17 -6.68 1.66
N TYR A 29 -20.34 -6.65 2.33
CA TYR A 29 -21.07 -7.86 2.68
C TYR A 29 -22.55 -7.70 2.36
N GLU A 30 -23.16 -8.77 1.90
CA GLU A 30 -24.60 -8.95 1.84
C GLU A 30 -25.01 -9.87 2.99
N VAL A 31 -25.88 -9.37 3.87
CA VAL A 31 -26.36 -10.08 5.05
C VAL A 31 -27.81 -10.47 4.84
N GLN A 32 -28.07 -11.78 4.89
CA GLN A 32 -29.43 -12.31 4.83
C GLN A 32 -29.99 -12.48 6.25
N ARG A 33 -31.03 -11.71 6.57
CA ARG A 33 -31.72 -11.75 7.85
C ARG A 33 -33.11 -12.34 7.72
N VAL A 34 -33.46 -13.22 8.67
CA VAL A 34 -34.83 -13.69 8.82
C VAL A 34 -35.62 -12.70 9.65
N LEU A 35 -36.73 -12.21 9.11
CA LEU A 35 -37.62 -11.33 9.86
C LEU A 35 -38.50 -12.20 10.80
N PRO A 36 -38.59 -11.89 12.10
CA PRO A 36 -39.49 -12.55 13.00
C PRO A 36 -40.92 -12.41 12.47
N SER A 37 -41.52 -13.52 12.08
CA SER A 37 -42.90 -13.56 11.67
C SER A 37 -43.61 -14.74 12.30
N LEU A 38 -44.89 -14.56 12.65
CA LEU A 38 -45.75 -15.63 13.15
C LEU A 38 -46.22 -16.60 12.05
N ARG A 39 -45.87 -16.31 10.79
CA ARG A 39 -46.23 -17.16 9.64
C ARG A 39 -44.97 -17.84 9.09
N ALA A 40 -45.02 -19.12 8.88
CA ALA A 40 -44.01 -19.87 8.16
C ALA A 40 -44.37 -19.95 6.66
N PRO A 41 -43.40 -19.82 5.72
CA PRO A 41 -41.99 -19.49 5.94
C PRO A 41 -41.76 -18.03 6.33
N ALA A 42 -40.81 -17.77 7.23
CA ALA A 42 -40.46 -16.44 7.63
C ALA A 42 -39.81 -15.68 6.43
N PRO A 43 -40.19 -14.42 6.14
CA PRO A 43 -39.58 -13.67 5.06
C PRO A 43 -38.12 -13.37 5.36
N THR A 44 -37.28 -13.46 4.34
CA THR A 44 -35.86 -13.09 4.41
C THR A 44 -35.67 -11.71 3.78
N MET A 45 -34.80 -10.91 4.38
CA MET A 45 -34.40 -9.60 3.87
C MET A 45 -32.89 -9.58 3.65
N THR A 46 -32.45 -9.11 2.50
CA THR A 46 -31.03 -8.89 2.20
C THR A 46 -30.68 -7.44 2.52
N LEU A 47 -29.59 -7.26 3.28
CA LEU A 47 -29.07 -5.97 3.68
C LEU A 47 -27.65 -5.84 3.19
N ASP A 48 -27.35 -4.76 2.50
CA ASP A 48 -25.99 -4.38 2.10
C ASP A 48 -25.28 -3.70 3.26
N VAL A 49 -24.09 -4.15 3.58
CA VAL A 49 -23.27 -3.64 4.67
C VAL A 49 -21.95 -3.12 4.12
N THR A 50 -21.66 -1.84 4.33
CA THR A 50 -20.42 -1.21 3.93
C THR A 50 -19.26 -1.63 4.83
N ALA A 51 -18.01 -1.33 4.43
CA ALA A 51 -16.84 -1.59 5.28
C ALA A 51 -16.95 -0.85 6.62
N PHE A 52 -17.45 0.39 6.62
CA PHE A 52 -17.61 1.21 7.83
C PHE A 52 -18.64 0.66 8.81
N GLU A 53 -19.64 -0.05 8.33
CA GLU A 53 -20.65 -0.70 9.16
C GLU A 53 -20.19 -2.08 9.66
N ALA A 54 -19.38 -2.78 8.86
CA ALA A 54 -18.88 -4.11 9.19
C ALA A 54 -17.70 -4.07 10.18
N PHE A 55 -16.88 -3.03 10.12
CA PHE A 55 -15.64 -2.90 10.88
C PHE A 55 -15.71 -1.69 11.79
N SER A 56 -14.94 -1.70 12.89
CA SER A 56 -14.83 -0.56 13.81
C SER A 56 -13.43 0.08 13.82
N VAL A 57 -12.39 -0.74 13.75
CA VAL A 57 -10.99 -0.28 13.75
C VAL A 57 -10.34 -0.55 12.39
N MET A 58 -10.75 -1.62 11.73
CA MET A 58 -10.14 -2.04 10.48
C MET A 58 -10.41 -1.06 9.34
N ASP A 59 -11.57 -0.40 9.32
CA ASP A 59 -11.91 0.66 8.37
C ASP A 59 -10.94 1.84 8.46
N VAL A 60 -10.63 2.29 9.68
CA VAL A 60 -9.63 3.35 9.92
C VAL A 60 -8.25 2.94 9.41
N LEU A 61 -7.84 1.69 9.65
CA LEU A 61 -6.56 1.17 9.17
C LEU A 61 -6.53 1.09 7.63
N LEU A 62 -7.63 0.71 7.00
CA LEU A 62 -7.74 0.68 5.54
C LEU A 62 -7.71 2.08 4.93
N VAL A 63 -8.40 3.06 5.54
CA VAL A 63 -8.31 4.47 5.15
C VAL A 63 -6.88 4.97 5.28
N LEU A 64 -6.21 4.66 6.40
CA LEU A 64 -4.80 5.02 6.62
C LEU A 64 -3.90 4.40 5.55
N SER A 65 -4.08 3.13 5.24
CA SER A 65 -3.32 2.44 4.18
C SER A 65 -3.51 3.12 2.82
N GLY A 66 -4.74 3.45 2.45
CA GLY A 66 -5.05 4.17 1.21
C GLY A 66 -4.43 5.57 1.18
N ALA A 67 -4.50 6.30 2.30
CA ALA A 67 -3.89 7.62 2.44
C ALA A 67 -2.36 7.56 2.31
N ILE A 68 -1.70 6.56 2.91
CA ILE A 68 -0.26 6.32 2.77
C ILE A 68 0.10 6.08 1.30
N GLY A 69 -0.66 5.21 0.58
CA GLY A 69 -0.42 4.96 -0.83
C GLY A 69 -0.47 6.23 -1.68
N MET A 70 -1.45 7.10 -1.45
CA MET A 70 -1.55 8.39 -2.15
C MET A 70 -0.46 9.38 -1.71
N ALA A 71 -0.08 9.36 -0.43
CA ALA A 71 0.94 10.25 0.11
C ALA A 71 2.33 9.96 -0.47
N LEU A 72 2.65 8.71 -0.84
CA LEU A 72 3.92 8.37 -1.48
C LEU A 72 4.19 9.22 -2.73
N VAL A 73 3.19 9.40 -3.60
CA VAL A 73 3.32 10.29 -4.77
C VAL A 73 3.64 11.73 -4.36
N ALA A 74 2.95 12.25 -3.34
CA ALA A 74 3.18 13.61 -2.88
C ALA A 74 4.57 13.79 -2.27
N VAL A 75 4.99 12.81 -1.47
CA VAL A 75 6.30 12.80 -0.82
C VAL A 75 7.40 12.77 -1.87
N THR A 76 7.36 11.84 -2.82
CA THR A 76 8.36 11.71 -3.89
C THR A 76 8.40 12.93 -4.80
N ALA A 77 7.25 13.52 -5.13
CA ALA A 77 7.18 14.72 -5.97
C ALA A 77 7.81 15.98 -5.33
N VAL A 78 7.89 16.02 -3.99
CA VAL A 78 8.43 17.18 -3.23
C VAL A 78 9.86 16.93 -2.75
N GLN A 79 10.27 15.69 -2.60
CA GLN A 79 11.59 15.33 -2.07
C GLN A 79 12.75 15.79 -2.95
N ARG A 80 13.82 16.22 -2.28
CA ARG A 80 15.08 16.62 -2.92
C ARG A 80 16.21 15.62 -2.71
N THR A 81 16.04 14.65 -1.78
CA THR A 81 17.08 13.69 -1.38
C THR A 81 16.59 12.26 -1.51
N ALA A 82 17.39 11.36 -2.08
CA ALA A 82 17.05 9.95 -2.26
C ALA A 82 16.86 9.20 -0.91
N ALA A 83 17.56 9.62 0.15
CA ALA A 83 17.49 8.96 1.45
C ALA A 83 16.09 9.03 2.09
N VAL A 84 15.33 10.10 1.84
CA VAL A 84 13.98 10.26 2.37
C VAL A 84 12.99 9.35 1.62
N GLY A 85 13.19 9.13 0.32
CA GLY A 85 12.38 8.21 -0.50
C GLY A 85 12.46 6.79 0.05
N VAL A 86 13.65 6.22 0.18
CA VAL A 86 13.84 4.85 0.71
C VAL A 86 13.21 4.68 2.10
N ALA A 87 13.36 5.69 2.97
CA ALA A 87 12.80 5.64 4.31
C ALA A 87 11.26 5.67 4.29
N SER A 88 10.64 6.52 3.44
CA SER A 88 9.19 6.60 3.31
C SER A 88 8.59 5.31 2.74
N ASP A 89 9.21 4.72 1.72
CA ASP A 89 8.73 3.49 1.11
C ASP A 89 8.85 2.30 2.06
N THR A 90 9.97 2.23 2.80
CA THR A 90 10.15 1.19 3.82
C THR A 90 9.09 1.31 4.93
N LEU A 91 8.82 2.53 5.40
CA LEU A 91 7.80 2.77 6.41
C LEU A 91 6.40 2.44 5.86
N ALA A 92 6.12 2.81 4.61
CA ALA A 92 4.86 2.47 3.95
C ALA A 92 4.63 0.96 3.92
N VAL A 93 5.62 0.17 3.49
CA VAL A 93 5.53 -1.30 3.49
C VAL A 93 5.31 -1.86 4.89
N LEU A 94 6.05 -1.34 5.89
CA LEU A 94 5.95 -1.81 7.27
C LEU A 94 4.56 -1.57 7.87
N VAL A 95 3.89 -0.49 7.49
CA VAL A 95 2.55 -0.15 7.97
C VAL A 95 1.47 -0.83 7.14
N THR A 96 1.54 -0.72 5.81
CA THR A 96 0.46 -1.22 4.93
C THR A 96 0.46 -2.74 4.80
N GLY A 97 1.62 -3.41 4.93
CA GLY A 97 1.73 -4.86 4.86
C GLY A 97 0.89 -5.59 5.91
N PRO A 98 1.05 -5.32 7.22
CA PRO A 98 0.19 -5.88 8.25
C PRO A 98 -1.30 -5.56 8.06
N ILE A 99 -1.63 -4.35 7.57
CA ILE A 99 -3.01 -3.97 7.28
C ILE A 99 -3.59 -4.83 6.15
N ALA A 100 -2.82 -5.07 5.08
CA ALA A 100 -3.24 -5.93 3.98
C ALA A 100 -3.46 -7.39 4.43
N VAL A 101 -2.59 -7.91 5.31
CA VAL A 101 -2.77 -9.24 5.91
C VAL A 101 -4.03 -9.28 6.79
N ALA A 102 -4.26 -8.26 7.60
CA ALA A 102 -5.47 -8.16 8.42
C ALA A 102 -6.74 -8.06 7.55
N ALA A 103 -6.68 -7.32 6.44
CA ALA A 103 -7.77 -7.25 5.46
C ALA A 103 -8.05 -8.62 4.84
N LEU A 104 -7.00 -9.36 4.47
CA LEU A 104 -7.14 -10.73 3.95
C LEU A 104 -7.86 -11.64 4.96
N ILE A 105 -7.42 -11.60 6.23
CA ILE A 105 -8.06 -12.38 7.29
C ILE A 105 -9.53 -12.00 7.43
N ARG A 106 -9.86 -10.71 7.40
CA ARG A 106 -11.25 -10.22 7.54
C ARG A 106 -12.13 -10.57 6.35
N VAL A 107 -11.61 -10.55 5.14
CA VAL A 107 -12.35 -10.97 3.94
C VAL A 107 -12.56 -12.49 3.96
N LEU A 108 -11.60 -13.28 4.43
CA LEU A 108 -11.74 -14.74 4.52
C LEU A 108 -12.63 -15.16 5.69
N ASN A 109 -12.56 -14.46 6.83
CA ASN A 109 -13.36 -14.73 8.01
C ASN A 109 -14.39 -13.62 8.20
N VAL A 110 -15.65 -13.93 7.98
CA VAL A 110 -16.76 -12.98 8.18
C VAL A 110 -16.76 -12.49 9.63
N PRO A 111 -16.89 -11.17 9.87
CA PRO A 111 -16.94 -10.63 11.22
C PRO A 111 -18.17 -11.14 12.02
N ASP A 112 -17.94 -11.65 13.23
CA ASP A 112 -19.01 -12.10 14.13
C ASP A 112 -20.02 -10.99 14.49
N THR A 113 -19.59 -9.72 14.33
CA THR A 113 -20.45 -8.55 14.56
C THR A 113 -21.66 -8.51 13.63
N LEU A 114 -21.58 -9.17 12.47
CA LEU A 114 -22.69 -9.24 11.51
C LEU A 114 -23.77 -10.26 11.94
N ASP A 115 -23.42 -11.22 12.80
CA ASP A 115 -24.35 -12.25 13.33
C ASP A 115 -24.95 -11.87 14.70
N SER A 116 -25.05 -10.58 14.98
CA SER A 116 -25.63 -10.15 16.27
C SER A 116 -27.12 -10.50 16.35
N GLY A 117 -27.42 -11.56 17.12
CA GLY A 117 -28.80 -11.92 17.50
C GLY A 117 -29.38 -13.20 16.89
N GLY A 118 -28.59 -14.01 16.18
CA GLY A 118 -29.04 -15.32 15.67
C GLY A 118 -30.12 -15.24 14.59
N LEU A 119 -30.32 -14.08 13.98
CA LEU A 119 -31.30 -13.86 12.91
C LEU A 119 -30.66 -13.88 11.50
N VAL A 120 -29.33 -14.01 11.46
CA VAL A 120 -28.57 -14.05 10.20
C VAL A 120 -28.49 -15.49 9.71
N THR A 121 -28.94 -15.75 8.49
CA THR A 121 -28.91 -17.07 7.86
C THR A 121 -27.77 -17.23 6.88
N GLY A 122 -27.19 -16.13 6.42
CA GLY A 122 -26.05 -16.13 5.50
C GLY A 122 -25.41 -14.77 5.39
N VAL A 123 -24.11 -14.76 5.13
CA VAL A 123 -23.32 -13.56 4.82
C VAL A 123 -22.47 -13.86 3.61
N ASP A 124 -22.73 -13.15 2.52
CA ASP A 124 -22.00 -13.26 1.29
C ASP A 124 -21.04 -12.09 1.11
N ARG A 125 -19.89 -12.33 0.49
CA ARG A 125 -18.89 -11.32 0.19
C ARG A 125 -19.19 -10.72 -1.18
N THR A 126 -19.25 -9.41 -1.25
CA THR A 126 -19.50 -8.72 -2.51
C THR A 126 -18.21 -8.51 -3.31
N PRO A 127 -18.30 -8.11 -4.59
CA PRO A 127 -17.13 -7.72 -5.38
C PRO A 127 -16.34 -6.57 -4.76
N PHE A 128 -16.96 -5.68 -3.97
CA PHE A 128 -16.28 -4.57 -3.31
C PHE A 128 -15.32 -5.02 -2.22
N ALA A 129 -15.62 -6.10 -1.49
CA ALA A 129 -14.70 -6.68 -0.52
C ALA A 129 -13.43 -7.22 -1.19
N TRP A 130 -13.58 -7.90 -2.32
CA TRP A 130 -12.45 -8.40 -3.10
C TRP A 130 -11.64 -7.27 -3.75
N LEU A 131 -12.33 -6.24 -4.27
CA LEU A 131 -11.69 -5.05 -4.82
C LEU A 131 -10.87 -4.32 -3.75
N GLY A 132 -11.44 -4.12 -2.56
CA GLY A 132 -10.75 -3.51 -1.43
C GLY A 132 -9.53 -4.30 -0.98
N LEU A 133 -9.64 -5.64 -0.90
CA LEU A 133 -8.51 -6.50 -0.60
C LEU A 133 -7.39 -6.40 -1.65
N LEU A 134 -7.74 -6.49 -2.93
CA LEU A 134 -6.77 -6.36 -4.03
C LEU A 134 -6.11 -4.97 -4.01
N ALA A 135 -6.87 -3.93 -3.71
CA ALA A 135 -6.34 -2.57 -3.59
C ALA A 135 -5.39 -2.43 -2.38
N ALA A 136 -5.70 -3.01 -1.22
CA ALA A 136 -4.81 -3.01 -0.06
C ALA A 136 -3.48 -3.74 -0.34
N LEU A 137 -3.56 -4.89 -1.03
CA LEU A 137 -2.37 -5.60 -1.52
C LEU A 137 -1.60 -4.77 -2.56
N GLY A 138 -2.32 -4.05 -3.43
CA GLY A 138 -1.75 -3.17 -4.46
C GLY A 138 -0.97 -2.01 -3.85
N VAL A 139 -1.44 -1.39 -2.77
CA VAL A 139 -0.70 -0.35 -2.04
C VAL A 139 0.62 -0.88 -1.53
N THR A 140 0.60 -2.04 -0.86
CA THR A 140 1.81 -2.66 -0.32
C THR A 140 2.79 -3.09 -1.43
N ALA A 141 2.27 -3.70 -2.50
CA ALA A 141 3.07 -4.11 -3.64
C ALA A 141 3.70 -2.91 -4.37
N GLY A 142 2.94 -1.82 -4.54
CA GLY A 142 3.43 -0.58 -5.13
C GLY A 142 4.57 0.03 -4.32
N ALA A 143 4.43 0.09 -2.99
CA ALA A 143 5.49 0.56 -2.09
C ALA A 143 6.74 -0.34 -2.15
N LEU A 144 6.57 -1.67 -2.23
CA LEU A 144 7.68 -2.62 -2.42
C LEU A 144 8.41 -2.41 -3.74
N VAL A 145 7.67 -2.17 -4.83
CA VAL A 145 8.27 -1.91 -6.15
C VAL A 145 9.03 -0.58 -6.11
N ALA A 146 8.45 0.48 -5.54
CA ALA A 146 9.13 1.77 -5.38
C ALA A 146 10.45 1.61 -4.61
N MET A 147 10.44 0.89 -3.48
CA MET A 147 11.63 0.61 -2.68
C MET A 147 12.71 -0.18 -3.46
N ARG A 148 12.32 -1.11 -4.35
CA ARG A 148 13.25 -1.88 -5.18
C ARG A 148 13.90 -1.02 -6.25
N ASP A 149 13.11 -0.16 -6.90
CA ASP A 149 13.59 0.72 -7.96
C ASP A 149 14.64 1.72 -7.45
N GLU A 150 14.52 2.18 -6.20
CA GLU A 150 15.52 3.07 -5.59
C GLU A 150 16.86 2.38 -5.34
N ARG A 151 16.86 1.06 -5.08
CA ARG A 151 18.10 0.29 -4.86
C ARG A 151 18.87 -0.02 -6.15
N ILE A 152 18.17 -0.06 -7.28
CA ILE A 152 18.75 -0.58 -8.54
C ILE A 152 19.23 0.57 -9.44
N SER A 153 18.73 1.78 -9.30
CA SER A 153 19.00 2.82 -10.27
C SER A 153 19.53 4.11 -9.68
N SER A 154 20.79 4.35 -9.97
CA SER A 154 21.22 5.68 -10.34
C SER A 154 21.61 5.67 -11.80
N PRO A 155 20.69 5.90 -12.75
CA PRO A 155 21.08 6.25 -14.11
C PRO A 155 21.47 7.72 -14.22
N GLY A 156 21.94 8.33 -13.14
CA GLY A 156 22.41 9.70 -13.06
C GLY A 156 23.82 9.77 -12.46
N ALA A 157 24.46 10.92 -12.56
CA ALA A 157 25.72 11.18 -11.89
C ALA A 157 25.65 10.76 -10.42
N PRO A 158 26.70 10.16 -9.86
CA PRO A 158 26.72 9.76 -8.45
C PRO A 158 26.39 11.01 -7.60
N ILE A 159 25.41 10.87 -6.73
CA ILE A 159 24.99 11.90 -5.79
C ILE A 159 25.48 11.54 -4.40
N ASP A 160 25.88 12.54 -3.63
CA ASP A 160 26.23 12.38 -2.23
C ASP A 160 24.99 12.07 -1.36
N PRO A 161 25.14 11.71 -0.07
CA PRO A 161 24.03 11.47 0.84
C PRO A 161 23.12 12.69 1.04
N THR A 162 23.53 13.88 0.63
CA THR A 162 22.73 15.10 0.70
C THR A 162 21.93 15.35 -0.59
N GLY A 163 22.11 14.49 -1.60
CA GLY A 163 21.43 14.59 -2.89
C GLY A 163 22.06 15.57 -3.86
N LEU A 164 23.27 16.05 -3.58
CA LEU A 164 24.03 16.88 -4.49
C LEU A 164 24.84 16.02 -5.47
N PRO A 165 24.95 16.43 -6.76
CA PRO A 165 25.83 15.75 -7.68
C PRO A 165 27.27 15.77 -7.15
N ILE A 166 27.88 14.59 -7.06
CA ILE A 166 29.32 14.51 -6.81
C ILE A 166 29.98 14.92 -8.12
N ASP A 167 30.66 16.05 -8.13
CA ASP A 167 31.49 16.43 -9.29
C ASP A 167 32.44 15.28 -9.60
N ALA A 168 32.48 14.86 -10.86
CA ALA A 168 33.38 13.82 -11.30
C ALA A 168 34.81 14.24 -10.87
N GLN A 169 35.39 13.50 -9.94
CA GLN A 169 36.77 13.78 -9.55
C GLN A 169 37.60 13.69 -10.81
N PRO A 170 38.48 14.72 -11.06
CA PRO A 170 39.35 14.65 -12.19
C PRO A 170 40.14 13.37 -12.14
N GLU A 171 40.19 12.65 -13.27
CA GLU A 171 40.92 11.41 -13.40
C GLU A 171 42.33 11.62 -12.89
N ILE A 172 42.67 11.02 -11.75
CA ILE A 172 44.01 11.15 -11.20
C ILE A 172 44.89 10.34 -12.12
N GLU A 173 45.68 11.05 -12.93
CA GLU A 173 46.66 10.43 -13.80
C GLU A 173 47.65 9.64 -12.88
N THR A 174 47.52 8.34 -12.89
CA THR A 174 48.41 7.47 -12.13
C THR A 174 49.78 7.54 -12.78
N LEU A 175 50.69 8.29 -12.16
CA LEU A 175 52.06 8.31 -12.58
C LEU A 175 52.62 6.87 -12.66
N PRO A 176 53.29 6.52 -13.78
CA PRO A 176 53.85 5.17 -13.90
C PRO A 176 54.77 4.91 -12.76
N ALA A 177 54.60 3.76 -12.13
CA ALA A 177 55.48 3.34 -10.99
C ALA A 177 56.93 3.45 -11.44
N GLY A 178 57.67 4.35 -10.80
CA GLY A 178 59.10 4.51 -11.08
C GLY A 178 59.86 3.18 -10.92
N PRO A 179 61.00 2.99 -11.60
CA PRO A 179 61.72 1.73 -11.60
C PRO A 179 62.09 1.37 -10.15
N ARG A 180 61.72 0.14 -9.76
CA ARG A 180 62.13 -0.44 -8.46
C ARG A 180 63.66 -0.34 -8.30
N ARG A 181 64.14 0.45 -7.37
CA ARG A 181 65.55 0.37 -6.97
C ARG A 181 65.75 -1.03 -6.36
N THR A 182 66.46 -1.90 -7.11
CA THR A 182 67.01 -3.10 -6.57
C THR A 182 68.18 -2.69 -5.68
N SER A 183 68.01 -2.82 -4.37
CA SER A 183 69.12 -2.72 -3.41
C SER A 183 70.02 -3.95 -3.60
N SER A 184 71.21 -3.75 -4.11
CA SER A 184 72.34 -4.67 -4.11
C SER A 184 73.00 -4.71 -2.73
#